data_c9caf925cab44a9e35b37357e87e2cbe
#
_entry.id   c9caf925cab44a9e35b37357e87e2cbe
#
_cell.length_a   1.000
_cell.length_b   1.000
_cell.length_c   1.000
_cell.angle_alpha   90.00
_cell.angle_beta   90.00
_cell.angle_gamma   90.00
#
_symmetry.space_group_name_H-M   'P 1'
#
loop_
_entity.id
_entity.type
_entity.pdbx_description
1 polymer ?
#
loop_
_entity_poly.entity_id
_entity_poly.type
_entity_poly.pdbx_seq_one_letter_code
_entity_poly.pdbx_strand_id
1 'polypeptide(L)'
;KKMIKEYDSIFSNNNLDNKSNILQKLIFDDIKINSYFASVCADFIRKKLLEIRKSFTFETVMSSYDKIELLKLAKELGYKTYLYYIATSDPYINISRVKNRVILKGHDVPEDKITNRYYRSLGFLKEAVKLTNRAYIFDNSSIETSWICEITDGKLVDMKVNTIPKWVNEYLL
;
A
#
# COMPACT_ATOMS: atom_id res chain seq x y z
N LYS A 1 -12.69 13.66 -15.80
CA LYS A 1 -14.16 13.44 -15.93
C LYS A 1 -14.56 12.70 -17.22
N LYS A 2 -13.91 12.95 -18.38
CA LYS A 2 -14.23 12.26 -19.66
C LYS A 2 -13.80 10.78 -19.62
N MET A 3 -12.62 10.49 -19.07
CA MET A 3 -12.08 9.14 -18.91
C MET A 3 -12.94 8.23 -18.01
N ILE A 4 -13.51 8.77 -16.93
CA ILE A 4 -14.37 8.01 -16.01
C ILE A 4 -15.66 7.55 -16.70
N LYS A 5 -16.25 8.37 -17.56
CA LYS A 5 -17.47 8.02 -18.32
C LYS A 5 -17.24 6.91 -19.36
N GLU A 6 -16.06 6.86 -19.99
CA GLU A 6 -15.69 5.79 -20.90
C GLU A 6 -15.51 4.45 -20.18
N TYR A 7 -14.94 4.46 -18.98
CA TYR A 7 -14.78 3.25 -18.15
C TYR A 7 -16.12 2.69 -17.68
N ASP A 8 -17.06 3.55 -17.26
CA ASP A 8 -18.40 3.12 -16.86
C ASP A 8 -19.14 2.42 -18.03
N SER A 9 -18.92 2.83 -19.29
CA SER A 9 -19.50 2.18 -20.46
C SER A 9 -18.88 0.81 -20.78
N ILE A 10 -17.59 0.62 -20.54
CA ILE A 10 -16.88 -0.66 -20.76
C ILE A 10 -17.29 -1.71 -19.73
N PHE A 11 -17.50 -1.31 -18.47
CA PHE A 11 -17.88 -2.24 -17.40
C PHE A 11 -19.40 -2.47 -17.29
N SER A 12 -20.23 -1.54 -17.74
CA SER A 12 -21.69 -1.69 -17.70
C SER A 12 -22.25 -2.61 -18.79
N ASN A 13 -21.52 -2.85 -19.87
CA ASN A 13 -21.97 -3.67 -21.00
C ASN A 13 -21.54 -5.15 -20.92
N ASN A 14 -20.81 -5.56 -19.90
CA ASN A 14 -20.43 -6.96 -19.72
C ASN A 14 -21.36 -7.62 -18.71
N ASN A 15 -22.40 -8.30 -19.20
CA ASN A 15 -23.15 -9.32 -18.47
C ASN A 15 -22.17 -10.35 -17.90
N LEU A 16 -21.97 -10.32 -16.57
CA LEU A 16 -21.10 -11.22 -15.82
C LEU A 16 -21.74 -12.61 -15.57
N ASP A 17 -22.43 -13.14 -16.57
CA ASP A 17 -22.88 -14.53 -16.58
C ASP A 17 -22.14 -15.27 -17.69
N ASN A 18 -20.93 -15.74 -17.37
CA ASN A 18 -20.48 -17.09 -17.76
C ASN A 18 -19.03 -17.34 -17.32
N LYS A 19 -18.87 -18.45 -16.63
CA LYS A 19 -17.60 -19.07 -16.21
C LYS A 19 -16.66 -19.25 -17.41
N SER A 20 -15.70 -18.38 -17.57
CA SER A 20 -14.46 -18.71 -18.26
C SER A 20 -13.33 -17.86 -17.66
N ASN A 21 -12.26 -18.52 -17.23
CA ASN A 21 -10.99 -17.94 -16.79
C ASN A 21 -10.30 -17.23 -17.97
N ILE A 22 -10.87 -16.13 -18.45
CA ILE A 22 -10.21 -15.26 -19.41
C ILE A 22 -9.58 -14.14 -18.60
N LEU A 23 -8.26 -14.17 -18.52
CA LEU A 23 -7.46 -13.02 -18.13
C LEU A 23 -7.75 -11.91 -19.17
N GLN A 24 -8.69 -11.02 -18.85
CA GLN A 24 -8.97 -9.87 -19.71
C GLN A 24 -7.79 -8.92 -19.62
N LYS A 25 -6.96 -8.92 -20.64
CA LYS A 25 -5.86 -7.98 -20.81
C LYS A 25 -6.46 -6.65 -21.29
N LEU A 26 -6.29 -5.59 -20.49
CA LEU A 26 -6.57 -4.24 -20.95
C LEU A 26 -5.48 -3.81 -21.93
N ILE A 27 -5.86 -3.54 -23.17
CA ILE A 27 -4.96 -3.06 -24.23
C ILE A 27 -5.24 -1.56 -24.41
N PHE A 28 -4.18 -0.76 -24.36
CA PHE A 28 -4.22 0.69 -24.57
C PHE A 28 -3.39 1.00 -25.81
N ASP A 29 -4.03 1.10 -26.97
CA ASP A 29 -3.34 1.22 -28.26
C ASP A 29 -2.68 2.59 -28.48
N ASP A 30 -3.24 3.67 -27.95
CA ASP A 30 -2.78 5.05 -28.22
C ASP A 30 -2.35 5.84 -26.98
N ILE A 31 -2.22 5.21 -25.81
CA ILE A 31 -1.89 5.90 -24.57
C ILE A 31 -0.51 5.51 -24.07
N LYS A 32 0.38 6.47 -23.94
CA LYS A 32 1.68 6.26 -23.29
C LYS A 32 1.47 6.00 -21.80
N ILE A 33 1.53 4.73 -21.41
CA ILE A 33 1.42 4.32 -20.01
C ILE A 33 2.66 4.79 -19.24
N ASN A 34 2.44 5.57 -18.18
CA ASN A 34 3.47 6.00 -17.24
C ASN A 34 3.07 5.63 -15.81
N SER A 35 3.97 5.86 -14.84
CA SER A 35 3.73 5.53 -13.43
C SER A 35 2.53 6.27 -12.82
N TYR A 36 2.23 7.48 -13.29
CA TYR A 36 1.07 8.24 -12.85
C TYR A 36 -0.24 7.58 -13.32
N PHE A 37 -0.30 7.22 -14.62
CA PHE A 37 -1.45 6.51 -15.19
C PHE A 37 -1.69 5.18 -14.48
N ALA A 38 -0.64 4.38 -14.26
CA ALA A 38 -0.72 3.12 -13.51
C ALA A 38 -1.26 3.33 -12.09
N SER A 39 -0.85 4.40 -11.40
CA SER A 39 -1.32 4.73 -10.07
C SER A 39 -2.82 5.08 -10.04
N VAL A 40 -3.30 5.87 -11.01
CA VAL A 40 -4.72 6.23 -11.15
C VAL A 40 -5.58 4.99 -11.43
N CYS A 41 -5.14 4.12 -12.35
CA CYS A 41 -5.85 2.86 -12.64
C CYS A 41 -5.90 1.95 -11.41
N ALA A 42 -4.80 1.81 -10.69
CA ALA A 42 -4.75 0.99 -9.49
C ALA A 42 -5.68 1.54 -8.38
N ASP A 43 -5.78 2.86 -8.22
CA ASP A 43 -6.70 3.47 -7.26
C ASP A 43 -8.17 3.23 -7.67
N PHE A 44 -8.48 3.40 -8.94
CA PHE A 44 -9.80 3.10 -9.47
C PHE A 44 -10.21 1.64 -9.22
N ILE A 45 -9.31 0.69 -9.53
CA ILE A 45 -9.56 -0.75 -9.31
C ILE A 45 -9.84 -1.03 -7.83
N ARG A 46 -9.03 -0.49 -6.90
CA ARG A 46 -9.26 -0.68 -5.45
C ARG A 46 -10.63 -0.17 -5.01
N LYS A 47 -11.03 1.03 -5.47
CA LYS A 47 -12.35 1.60 -5.16
C LYS A 47 -13.49 0.74 -5.70
N LYS A 48 -13.36 0.26 -6.94
CA LYS A 48 -14.36 -0.65 -7.52
C LYS A 48 -14.45 -1.98 -6.78
N LEU A 49 -13.33 -2.56 -6.36
CA LEU A 49 -13.34 -3.78 -5.56
C LEU A 49 -14.05 -3.59 -4.21
N LEU A 50 -13.88 -2.42 -3.57
CA LEU A 50 -14.63 -2.08 -2.35
C LEU A 50 -16.14 -1.95 -2.63
N GLU A 51 -16.53 -1.26 -3.68
CA GLU A 51 -17.95 -1.10 -4.08
C GLU A 51 -18.65 -2.46 -4.28
N ILE A 52 -18.00 -3.38 -4.99
CA ILE A 52 -18.55 -4.71 -5.28
C ILE A 52 -18.27 -5.75 -4.18
N ARG A 53 -17.81 -5.33 -3.01
CA ARG A 53 -17.58 -6.16 -1.83
C ARG A 53 -16.62 -7.34 -2.05
N LYS A 54 -15.57 -7.15 -2.86
CA LYS A 54 -14.52 -8.16 -3.08
C LYS A 54 -13.32 -7.95 -2.16
N SER A 55 -12.84 -9.03 -1.56
CA SER A 55 -11.57 -9.01 -0.80
C SER A 55 -10.40 -8.90 -1.76
N PHE A 56 -9.40 -8.11 -1.40
CA PHE A 56 -8.18 -7.94 -2.17
C PHE A 56 -6.99 -7.56 -1.28
N THR A 57 -5.80 -7.72 -1.80
CA THR A 57 -4.56 -7.25 -1.19
C THR A 57 -3.83 -6.33 -2.17
N PHE A 58 -3.02 -5.41 -1.64
CA PHE A 58 -2.17 -4.56 -2.46
C PHE A 58 -0.94 -4.10 -1.67
N GLU A 59 0.13 -3.80 -2.39
CA GLU A 59 1.33 -3.21 -1.83
C GLU A 59 1.37 -1.71 -2.11
N THR A 60 1.87 -0.95 -1.15
CA THR A 60 2.02 0.50 -1.27
C THR A 60 3.13 1.00 -0.37
N VAL A 61 3.79 2.09 -0.77
CA VAL A 61 4.72 2.84 0.11
C VAL A 61 3.97 3.57 1.23
N MET A 62 2.66 3.77 1.09
CA MET A 62 1.79 4.49 2.04
C MET A 62 2.29 5.92 2.36
N SER A 63 2.85 6.61 1.38
CA SER A 63 3.39 7.97 1.52
C SER A 63 2.43 9.07 1.07
N SER A 64 1.17 8.74 0.84
CA SER A 64 0.11 9.64 0.38
C SER A 64 -1.17 9.35 1.15
N TYR A 65 -1.90 10.41 1.52
CA TYR A 65 -3.06 10.34 2.42
C TYR A 65 -4.24 9.54 1.86
N ASP A 66 -4.32 9.41 0.54
CA ASP A 66 -5.34 8.58 -0.15
C ASP A 66 -5.38 7.11 0.34
N LYS A 67 -4.27 6.61 0.90
CA LYS A 67 -4.23 5.26 1.50
C LYS A 67 -4.93 5.21 2.85
N ILE A 68 -4.87 6.30 3.60
CA ILE A 68 -5.64 6.46 4.85
C ILE A 68 -7.13 6.58 4.54
N GLU A 69 -7.49 7.37 3.51
CA GLU A 69 -8.89 7.48 3.05
C GLU A 69 -9.45 6.12 2.60
N LEU A 70 -8.63 5.31 1.90
CA LEU A 70 -9.02 3.97 1.50
C LEU A 70 -9.30 3.06 2.70
N LEU A 71 -8.47 3.13 3.76
CA LEU A 71 -8.68 2.38 5.00
C LEU A 71 -9.94 2.84 5.73
N LYS A 72 -10.21 4.15 5.78
CA LYS A 72 -11.45 4.72 6.34
C LYS A 72 -12.68 4.17 5.60
N LEU A 73 -12.67 4.26 4.28
CA LEU A 73 -13.74 3.75 3.44
C LEU A 73 -13.94 2.24 3.64
N ALA A 74 -12.88 1.46 3.68
CA ALA A 74 -12.96 0.03 3.93
C ALA A 74 -13.60 -0.29 5.28
N LYS A 75 -13.22 0.46 6.34
CA LYS A 75 -13.80 0.32 7.67
C LYS A 75 -15.29 0.68 7.70
N GLU A 76 -15.69 1.78 7.08
CA GLU A 76 -17.10 2.22 6.95
C GLU A 76 -17.94 1.18 6.21
N LEU A 77 -17.36 0.55 5.19
CA LEU A 77 -17.99 -0.53 4.45
C LEU A 77 -17.99 -1.89 5.20
N GLY A 78 -17.47 -1.96 6.41
CA GLY A 78 -17.46 -3.15 7.24
C GLY A 78 -16.43 -4.22 6.84
N TYR A 79 -15.38 -3.85 6.10
CA TYR A 79 -14.27 -4.76 5.83
C TYR A 79 -13.44 -5.03 7.07
N LYS A 80 -12.94 -6.25 7.18
CA LYS A 80 -11.83 -6.56 8.07
C LYS A 80 -10.53 -6.24 7.36
N THR A 81 -9.75 -5.34 7.94
CA THR A 81 -8.52 -4.82 7.34
C THR A 81 -7.29 -5.29 8.11
N TYR A 82 -6.26 -5.67 7.36
CA TYR A 82 -4.98 -6.15 7.88
C TYR A 82 -3.86 -5.31 7.28
N LEU A 83 -3.01 -4.75 8.13
CA LEU A 83 -1.85 -3.97 7.75
C LEU A 83 -0.56 -4.74 8.07
N TYR A 84 0.26 -5.01 7.05
CA TYR A 84 1.63 -5.48 7.21
C TYR A 84 2.56 -4.30 6.92
N TYR A 85 3.10 -3.71 7.96
CA TYR A 85 3.96 -2.54 7.84
C TYR A 85 5.42 -2.92 8.06
N ILE A 86 6.23 -2.69 7.04
CA ILE A 86 7.65 -3.04 7.02
C ILE A 86 8.44 -1.76 6.82
N ALA A 87 9.24 -1.37 7.83
CA ALA A 87 10.10 -0.20 7.75
C ALA A 87 11.56 -0.54 8.05
N THR A 88 12.41 0.45 7.88
CA THR A 88 13.81 0.44 8.28
C THR A 88 14.05 1.54 9.31
N SER A 89 15.12 1.44 10.08
CA SER A 89 15.49 2.43 11.10
C SER A 89 15.97 3.75 10.51
N ASP A 90 16.37 3.76 9.23
CA ASP A 90 16.98 4.92 8.58
C ASP A 90 16.67 4.92 7.07
N PRO A 91 16.33 6.07 6.46
CA PRO A 91 16.09 6.18 5.02
C PRO A 91 17.34 5.86 4.17
N TYR A 92 18.55 6.02 4.70
CA TYR A 92 19.79 5.67 3.99
C TYR A 92 19.88 4.17 3.67
N ILE A 93 19.30 3.31 4.47
CA ILE A 93 19.19 1.87 4.17
C ILE A 93 18.38 1.68 2.88
N ASN A 94 17.27 2.39 2.74
CA ASN A 94 16.43 2.32 1.55
C ASN A 94 17.13 2.91 0.32
N ILE A 95 17.87 4.01 0.48
CA ILE A 95 18.68 4.61 -0.59
C ILE A 95 19.73 3.62 -1.08
N SER A 96 20.48 2.99 -0.17
CA SER A 96 21.49 1.98 -0.50
C SER A 96 20.87 0.79 -1.26
N ARG A 97 19.71 0.30 -0.82
CA ARG A 97 18.99 -0.79 -1.48
C ARG A 97 18.52 -0.42 -2.88
N VAL A 98 18.05 0.82 -3.08
CA VAL A 98 17.69 1.31 -4.42
C VAL A 98 18.91 1.40 -5.31
N LYS A 99 20.05 1.92 -4.83
CA LYS A 99 21.32 1.95 -5.59
C LYS A 99 21.74 0.54 -6.03
N ASN A 100 21.72 -0.43 -5.12
CA ASN A 100 22.04 -1.81 -5.46
C ASN A 100 21.06 -2.40 -6.50
N ARG A 101 19.78 -2.11 -6.37
CA ARG A 101 18.76 -2.52 -7.34
C ARG A 101 19.03 -1.92 -8.74
N VAL A 102 19.47 -0.66 -8.82
CA VAL A 102 19.82 0.00 -10.09
C VAL A 102 21.02 -0.68 -10.74
N ILE A 103 22.05 -1.03 -9.97
CA ILE A 103 23.20 -1.81 -10.47
C ILE A 103 22.73 -3.14 -11.11
N LEU A 104 21.68 -3.76 -10.53
CA LEU A 104 21.03 -4.97 -11.05
C LEU A 104 19.99 -4.68 -12.15
N LYS A 105 20.06 -3.50 -12.81
CA LYS A 105 19.14 -3.04 -13.87
C LYS A 105 17.68 -2.87 -13.44
N GLY A 106 17.43 -2.66 -12.15
CA GLY A 106 16.12 -2.31 -11.63
C GLY A 106 15.82 -0.81 -11.76
N HIS A 107 14.59 -0.44 -11.42
CA HIS A 107 14.11 0.93 -11.52
C HIS A 107 14.77 1.86 -10.48
N ASP A 108 15.21 3.03 -10.93
CA ASP A 108 15.75 4.09 -10.08
C ASP A 108 14.65 4.94 -9.43
N VAL A 109 14.96 5.48 -8.25
CA VAL A 109 14.14 6.47 -7.54
C VAL A 109 15.08 7.52 -6.94
N PRO A 110 14.86 8.83 -7.20
CA PRO A 110 15.67 9.91 -6.62
C PRO A 110 15.73 9.85 -5.09
N GLU A 111 16.89 10.13 -4.51
CA GLU A 111 17.13 10.00 -3.06
C GLU A 111 16.21 10.89 -2.22
N ASP A 112 15.95 12.12 -2.70
CA ASP A 112 15.00 13.03 -2.07
C ASP A 112 13.58 12.45 -2.00
N LYS A 113 13.13 11.77 -3.06
CA LYS A 113 11.85 11.07 -3.07
C LYS A 113 11.82 9.89 -2.12
N ILE A 114 12.93 9.14 -2.01
CA ILE A 114 13.02 8.01 -1.05
C ILE A 114 12.88 8.55 0.37
N THR A 115 13.67 9.57 0.72
CA THR A 115 13.68 10.20 2.04
C THR A 115 12.32 10.81 2.39
N ASN A 116 11.73 11.59 1.49
CA ASN A 116 10.43 12.21 1.71
C ASN A 116 9.31 11.17 1.89
N ARG A 117 9.31 10.11 1.09
CA ARG A 117 8.33 9.03 1.21
C ARG A 117 8.50 8.24 2.50
N TYR A 118 9.72 8.02 2.95
CA TYR A 118 10.03 7.34 4.20
C TYR A 118 9.38 8.06 5.39
N TYR A 119 9.65 9.33 5.58
CA TYR A 119 9.08 10.09 6.69
C TYR A 119 7.56 10.27 6.60
N ARG A 120 7.05 10.48 5.40
CA ARG A 120 5.59 10.57 5.19
C ARG A 120 4.88 9.26 5.50
N SER A 121 5.47 8.13 5.12
CA SER A 121 4.92 6.80 5.43
C SER A 121 4.89 6.55 6.94
N LEU A 122 5.97 6.85 7.65
CA LEU A 122 6.01 6.77 9.10
C LEU A 122 5.00 7.70 9.76
N GLY A 123 4.85 8.92 9.26
CA GLY A 123 3.87 9.90 9.77
C GLY A 123 2.41 9.43 9.66
N PHE A 124 2.09 8.55 8.72
CA PHE A 124 0.75 7.98 8.58
C PHE A 124 0.54 6.68 9.36
N LEU A 125 1.60 6.07 9.89
CA LEU A 125 1.54 4.75 10.50
C LEU A 125 0.53 4.67 11.65
N LYS A 126 0.59 5.59 12.59
CA LYS A 126 -0.29 5.60 13.77
C LYS A 126 -1.77 5.72 13.38
N GLU A 127 -2.09 6.53 12.38
CA GLU A 127 -3.45 6.67 11.88
C GLU A 127 -3.90 5.40 11.12
N ALA A 128 -3.04 4.83 10.28
CA ALA A 128 -3.33 3.58 9.57
C ALA A 128 -3.62 2.43 10.54
N VAL A 129 -2.81 2.26 11.58
CA VAL A 129 -3.00 1.23 12.62
C VAL A 129 -4.36 1.37 13.32
N LYS A 130 -4.79 2.59 13.65
CA LYS A 130 -6.10 2.85 14.29
C LYS A 130 -7.30 2.50 13.39
N LEU A 131 -7.08 2.45 12.10
CA LEU A 131 -8.12 2.15 11.11
C LEU A 131 -8.19 0.66 10.75
N THR A 132 -7.23 -0.14 11.19
CA THR A 132 -7.14 -1.56 10.85
C THR A 132 -7.57 -2.46 12.02
N ASN A 133 -8.13 -3.63 11.70
CA ASN A 133 -8.47 -4.65 12.70
C ASN A 133 -7.21 -5.32 13.24
N ARG A 134 -6.21 -5.55 12.40
CA ARG A 134 -4.89 -6.05 12.82
C ARG A 134 -3.77 -5.36 12.06
N ALA A 135 -2.73 -4.98 12.77
CA ALA A 135 -1.50 -4.46 12.21
C ALA A 135 -0.31 -5.29 12.69
N TYR A 136 0.53 -5.69 11.75
CA TYR A 136 1.76 -6.42 11.99
C TYR A 136 2.93 -5.52 11.60
N ILE A 137 3.80 -5.21 12.55
CA ILE A 137 4.88 -4.24 12.40
C ILE A 137 6.22 -4.97 12.34
N PHE A 138 6.98 -4.69 11.31
CA PHE A 138 8.27 -5.33 11.05
C PHE A 138 9.38 -4.29 10.88
N ASP A 139 10.55 -4.57 11.42
CA ASP A 139 11.79 -3.87 11.13
C ASP A 139 12.64 -4.70 10.15
N ASN A 140 12.98 -4.09 9.03
CA ASN A 140 13.82 -4.69 7.99
C ASN A 140 15.13 -3.91 7.81
N SER A 141 15.74 -3.46 8.92
CA SER A 141 17.00 -2.72 8.91
C SER A 141 18.21 -3.62 8.69
N SER A 142 18.14 -4.84 9.15
CA SER A 142 19.22 -5.85 9.05
C SER A 142 18.99 -6.85 7.91
N ILE A 143 19.82 -7.89 7.87
CA ILE A 143 19.68 -8.99 6.90
C ILE A 143 18.37 -9.76 7.15
N GLU A 144 18.06 -10.00 8.43
CA GLU A 144 16.83 -10.68 8.82
C GLU A 144 15.78 -9.64 9.23
N THR A 145 14.54 -9.85 8.77
CA THR A 145 13.41 -9.03 9.13
C THR A 145 12.93 -9.42 10.53
N SER A 146 12.81 -8.45 11.43
CA SER A 146 12.33 -8.66 12.80
C SER A 146 10.85 -8.33 12.90
N TRP A 147 10.04 -9.24 13.44
CA TRP A 147 8.66 -8.95 13.81
C TRP A 147 8.63 -8.22 15.15
N ILE A 148 8.23 -6.96 15.14
CA ILE A 148 8.31 -6.07 16.31
C ILE A 148 7.07 -6.20 17.20
N CYS A 149 5.89 -6.06 16.62
CA CYS A 149 4.64 -6.19 17.37
C CYS A 149 3.45 -6.51 16.47
N GLU A 150 2.39 -6.99 17.11
CA GLU A 150 1.04 -7.06 16.56
C GLU A 150 0.13 -6.11 17.33
N ILE A 151 -0.77 -5.43 16.62
CA ILE A 151 -1.72 -4.50 17.21
C ILE A 151 -3.13 -4.89 16.75
N THR A 152 -4.02 -5.12 17.72
CA THR A 152 -5.41 -5.47 17.47
C THR A 152 -6.30 -4.26 17.73
N ASP A 153 -7.16 -3.94 16.73
CA ASP A 153 -8.14 -2.83 16.75
C ASP A 153 -7.54 -1.48 17.14
N GLY A 154 -6.26 -1.26 16.77
CA GLY A 154 -5.53 -0.04 17.02
C GLY A 154 -5.25 0.26 18.51
N LYS A 155 -5.40 -0.70 19.41
CA LYS A 155 -5.31 -0.51 20.87
C LYS A 155 -4.45 -1.54 21.59
N LEU A 156 -4.69 -2.83 21.37
CA LEU A 156 -3.97 -3.90 22.06
C LEU A 156 -2.65 -4.16 21.35
N VAL A 157 -1.55 -3.90 22.03
CA VAL A 157 -0.19 -4.09 21.51
C VAL A 157 0.42 -5.35 22.13
N ASP A 158 0.78 -6.30 21.29
CA ASP A 158 1.50 -7.51 21.66
C ASP A 158 2.93 -7.41 21.11
N MET A 159 3.89 -7.10 21.99
CA MET A 159 5.30 -6.94 21.63
C MET A 159 5.96 -8.31 21.43
N LYS A 160 6.76 -8.43 20.36
CA LYS A 160 7.50 -9.66 20.00
C LYS A 160 9.00 -9.54 20.22
N VAL A 161 9.46 -8.37 20.63
CA VAL A 161 10.89 -8.06 20.88
C VAL A 161 11.07 -7.43 22.24
N ASN A 162 12.24 -7.63 22.84
CA ASN A 162 12.61 -7.00 24.12
C ASN A 162 13.11 -5.57 23.94
N THR A 163 13.72 -5.27 22.80
CA THR A 163 14.24 -3.92 22.49
C THR A 163 13.44 -3.33 21.35
N ILE A 164 12.76 -2.23 21.62
CA ILE A 164 11.90 -1.56 20.65
C ILE A 164 12.75 -0.61 19.80
N PRO A 165 12.70 -0.70 18.46
CA PRO A 165 13.38 0.24 17.58
C PRO A 165 12.92 1.69 17.82
N LYS A 166 13.85 2.66 17.72
CA LYS A 166 13.56 4.08 17.97
C LYS A 166 12.38 4.60 17.14
N TRP A 167 12.33 4.26 15.85
CA TRP A 167 11.26 4.70 14.96
C TRP A 167 9.86 4.18 15.37
N VAL A 168 9.78 3.00 16.01
CA VAL A 168 8.51 2.47 16.53
C VAL A 168 8.02 3.31 17.70
N ASN A 169 8.92 3.67 18.64
CA ASN A 169 8.58 4.56 19.75
C ASN A 169 8.15 5.94 19.25
N GLU A 170 8.81 6.47 18.22
CA GLU A 170 8.59 7.83 17.72
C GLU A 170 7.30 7.96 16.90
N TYR A 171 6.97 6.98 16.08
CA TYR A 171 5.87 7.09 15.10
C TYR A 171 4.66 6.20 15.38
N LEU A 172 4.74 5.28 16.32
CA LEU A 172 3.65 4.34 16.58
C LEU A 172 3.15 4.37 18.02
N LEU A 173 4.04 4.30 18.99
CA LEU A 173 3.70 4.28 20.41
C LEU A 173 3.55 5.70 20.98
#